data_eaa1f8e287c88c42e5596c6e530932cb
#
_entry.id   eaa1f8e287c88c42e5596c6e530932cb
#
_cell.length_a   1.000
_cell.length_b   1.000
_cell.length_c   1.000
_cell.angle_alpha   90.00
_cell.angle_beta   90.00
_cell.angle_gamma   90.00
#
_symmetry.space_group_name_H-M   'P 1'
#
loop_
_entity.id
_entity.type
_entity.pdbx_description
1 polymer ?
#
loop_
_entity_poly.entity_id
_entity_poly.type
_entity_poly.pdbx_seq_one_letter_code
_entity_poly.pdbx_strand_id
1 'polypeptide(L)'
;GGLRGIMGVGSNRMNIYTVGAATQGLSNYLKKEFADLEQIKVVIGHDCRNNSRKFAEISADIFSANGIKAYWDDGAQMIAPHDKNTIAEVNKIRNASEIKFKGNKELIEIIGQAIDDEYIKELTTISLSPEAISRHKDMKIVYTPIHGTGVKLVPAALKAYGFTNIIHVPEQDVVSGDFPTVISPNPEEPAALAMAVEKAIETDAELVMASDPDADRVGAAVKNNEGEWVLLNGNQTALMFVYYLITRWKELGKINGKEYIVKTIVTTETIKTIAERNGVEMYDVYTGFKWIANVMRENEGKKNYIGGGEESYGFLCEDFVRDKDAVSACVILAEIAAWAKDQGLSLYQLLQKIYVEYGFSKEKGISVVKKGKSGAEEIEAMMKKFRENPLTEIAGSKVTYFYDYSTLKGKDYAENETVTLDMPTTSNVLQYFTEDNTKVSILSLIHISEPT
;
A
#
# COMPACT_ATOMS: atom_id res chain seq x y z
N GLY A 1 -3.85 -2.62 11.00
CA GLY A 1 -5.01 -1.92 10.55
C GLY A 1 -5.46 -0.84 11.52
N GLY A 2 -5.43 0.36 11.18
CA GLY A 2 -5.57 1.50 12.04
C GLY A 2 -6.99 1.76 12.58
N LEU A 3 -7.03 2.50 13.65
CA LEU A 3 -8.24 3.18 14.09
C LEU A 3 -8.55 4.28 13.07
N ARG A 4 -9.74 4.23 12.48
CA ARG A 4 -10.23 5.27 11.57
C ARG A 4 -11.56 5.82 12.10
N GLY A 5 -11.79 7.11 11.96
CA GLY A 5 -13.05 7.72 12.40
C GLY A 5 -13.01 9.25 12.39
N ILE A 6 -14.17 9.87 12.32
CA ILE A 6 -14.30 11.31 12.43
C ILE A 6 -13.81 11.76 13.82
N MET A 7 -12.98 12.79 13.88
CA MET A 7 -12.53 13.38 15.15
C MET A 7 -13.67 14.06 15.89
N GLY A 8 -13.68 13.93 17.21
CA GLY A 8 -14.67 14.58 18.05
C GLY A 8 -14.96 13.84 19.35
N VAL A 9 -15.90 14.36 20.12
CA VAL A 9 -16.35 13.80 21.38
C VAL A 9 -17.28 12.61 21.13
N GLY A 10 -17.14 11.56 21.93
CA GLY A 10 -17.99 10.37 21.91
C GLY A 10 -17.22 9.08 21.59
N SER A 11 -17.83 7.94 21.93
CA SER A 11 -17.24 6.61 21.81
C SER A 11 -17.02 6.14 20.37
N ASN A 12 -17.78 6.73 19.41
CA ASN A 12 -17.70 6.41 17.98
C ASN A 12 -16.87 7.47 17.19
N ARG A 13 -16.04 8.25 17.89
CA ARG A 13 -15.21 9.30 17.31
C ARG A 13 -13.76 9.08 17.70
N MET A 14 -12.85 9.58 16.85
CA MET A 14 -11.43 9.62 17.18
C MET A 14 -11.17 10.74 18.21
N ASN A 15 -10.68 10.37 19.36
CA ASN A 15 -10.30 11.27 20.45
C ASN A 15 -9.31 10.58 21.41
N ILE A 16 -8.82 11.32 22.40
CA ILE A 16 -7.83 10.82 23.37
C ILE A 16 -8.30 9.59 24.14
N TYR A 17 -9.59 9.44 24.38
CA TYR A 17 -10.14 8.31 25.15
C TYR A 17 -10.28 7.06 24.27
N THR A 18 -10.73 7.19 23.03
CA THR A 18 -10.88 6.05 22.11
C THR A 18 -9.51 5.52 21.68
N VAL A 19 -8.56 6.41 21.35
CA VAL A 19 -7.16 6.05 21.09
C VAL A 19 -6.53 5.45 22.36
N GLY A 20 -6.78 6.08 23.51
CA GLY A 20 -6.28 5.58 24.79
C GLY A 20 -6.80 4.19 25.13
N ALA A 21 -8.09 3.92 24.98
CA ALA A 21 -8.67 2.59 25.21
C ALA A 21 -8.07 1.54 24.27
N ALA A 22 -7.91 1.87 22.99
CA ALA A 22 -7.26 0.97 22.02
C ALA A 22 -5.82 0.67 22.41
N THR A 23 -5.04 1.68 22.79
CA THR A 23 -3.64 1.52 23.22
C THR A 23 -3.53 0.74 24.53
N GLN A 24 -4.42 1.00 25.48
CA GLN A 24 -4.44 0.24 26.75
C GLN A 24 -4.81 -1.24 26.49
N GLY A 25 -5.81 -1.51 25.65
CA GLY A 25 -6.18 -2.88 25.30
C GLY A 25 -5.04 -3.61 24.58
N LEU A 26 -4.37 -2.95 23.64
CA LEU A 26 -3.18 -3.49 23.00
C LEU A 26 -2.05 -3.74 24.02
N SER A 27 -1.80 -2.80 24.94
CA SER A 27 -0.82 -3.01 26.03
C SER A 27 -1.15 -4.24 26.87
N ASN A 28 -2.43 -4.44 27.21
CA ASN A 28 -2.87 -5.60 27.99
C ASN A 28 -2.67 -6.90 27.21
N TYR A 29 -2.93 -6.89 25.91
CA TYR A 29 -2.71 -8.04 25.03
C TYR A 29 -1.22 -8.38 24.91
N LEU A 30 -0.37 -7.40 24.55
CA LEU A 30 1.06 -7.61 24.39
C LEU A 30 1.72 -8.19 25.65
N LYS A 31 1.32 -7.74 26.84
CA LYS A 31 1.83 -8.27 28.11
C LYS A 31 1.44 -9.73 28.38
N LYS A 32 0.37 -10.22 27.75
CA LYS A 32 -0.03 -11.64 27.84
C LYS A 32 0.70 -12.48 26.80
N GLU A 33 0.75 -11.97 25.56
CA GLU A 33 1.34 -12.67 24.43
C GLU A 33 2.86 -12.83 24.58
N PHE A 34 3.51 -11.78 25.08
CA PHE A 34 4.96 -11.70 25.25
C PHE A 34 5.37 -11.71 26.73
N ALA A 35 4.69 -12.52 27.56
CA ALA A 35 4.95 -12.58 28.99
C ALA A 35 6.37 -13.04 29.35
N ASP A 36 7.00 -13.80 28.46
CA ASP A 36 8.36 -14.35 28.65
C ASP A 36 9.48 -13.35 28.27
N LEU A 37 9.14 -12.22 27.64
CA LEU A 37 10.13 -11.19 27.29
C LEU A 37 10.44 -10.30 28.49
N GLU A 38 11.72 -10.09 28.79
CA GLU A 38 12.18 -9.17 29.82
C GLU A 38 11.70 -7.73 29.55
N GLN A 39 11.69 -7.31 28.30
CA GLN A 39 11.24 -5.99 27.87
C GLN A 39 10.48 -6.06 26.53
N ILE A 40 9.22 -5.65 26.54
CA ILE A 40 8.45 -5.42 25.32
C ILE A 40 8.73 -4.01 24.81
N LYS A 41 9.01 -3.84 23.50
CA LYS A 41 9.27 -2.55 22.86
C LYS A 41 8.23 -2.24 21.77
N VAL A 42 7.73 -0.98 21.60
CA VAL A 42 6.82 -0.48 20.52
C VAL A 42 7.46 0.66 19.74
N VAL A 43 7.45 0.63 18.40
CA VAL A 43 7.63 1.84 17.59
C VAL A 43 6.29 2.50 17.36
N ILE A 44 6.26 3.82 17.44
CA ILE A 44 5.09 4.61 17.16
C ILE A 44 5.48 5.64 16.12
N GLY A 45 4.94 5.49 14.92
CA GLY A 45 5.01 6.49 13.87
C GLY A 45 3.80 7.43 13.93
N HIS A 46 3.94 8.60 13.34
CA HIS A 46 2.83 9.50 13.06
C HIS A 46 3.07 10.24 11.74
N ASP A 47 1.99 10.59 11.08
CA ASP A 47 2.01 11.40 9.87
C ASP A 47 1.72 12.88 10.13
N CYS A 48 1.45 13.64 9.07
CA CYS A 48 1.14 15.07 9.12
C CYS A 48 -0.31 15.38 9.47
N ARG A 49 -1.23 14.40 9.46
CA ARG A 49 -2.66 14.64 9.70
C ARG A 49 -2.92 15.26 11.06
N ASN A 50 -3.94 16.10 11.14
CA ASN A 50 -4.29 16.81 12.37
C ASN A 50 -4.48 15.85 13.56
N ASN A 51 -3.84 16.17 14.71
CA ASN A 51 -3.76 15.37 15.93
C ASN A 51 -2.97 14.04 15.83
N SER A 52 -2.41 13.64 14.69
CA SER A 52 -1.64 12.40 14.56
C SER A 52 -0.50 12.34 15.57
N ARG A 53 0.32 13.39 15.65
CA ARG A 53 1.39 13.52 16.66
C ARG A 53 0.86 13.43 18.10
N LYS A 54 -0.23 14.14 18.40
CA LYS A 54 -0.83 14.12 19.74
C LYS A 54 -1.30 12.72 20.14
N PHE A 55 -1.88 11.98 19.21
CA PHE A 55 -2.31 10.61 19.47
C PHE A 55 -1.11 9.66 19.62
N ALA A 56 -0.04 9.86 18.87
CA ALA A 56 1.21 9.10 19.05
C ALA A 56 1.82 9.35 20.44
N GLU A 57 1.89 10.61 20.89
CA GLU A 57 2.38 10.97 22.23
C GLU A 57 1.54 10.34 23.35
N ILE A 58 0.20 10.35 23.23
CA ILE A 58 -0.71 9.69 24.18
C ILE A 58 -0.49 8.16 24.18
N SER A 59 -0.34 7.56 23.01
CA SER A 59 -0.05 6.13 22.91
C SER A 59 1.29 5.78 23.57
N ALA A 60 2.34 6.58 23.35
CA ALA A 60 3.64 6.41 23.99
C ALA A 60 3.54 6.50 25.52
N ASP A 61 2.78 7.47 26.04
CA ASP A 61 2.54 7.60 27.48
C ASP A 61 1.83 6.36 28.04
N ILE A 62 0.80 5.85 27.36
CA ILE A 62 0.07 4.66 27.84
C ILE A 62 0.94 3.41 27.76
N PHE A 63 1.67 3.16 26.68
CA PHE A 63 2.58 2.03 26.59
C PHE A 63 3.65 2.08 27.69
N SER A 64 4.30 3.21 27.88
CA SER A 64 5.34 3.38 28.88
C SER A 64 4.79 3.24 30.32
N ALA A 65 3.56 3.71 30.59
CA ALA A 65 2.86 3.51 31.88
C ALA A 65 2.54 2.02 32.14
N ASN A 66 2.51 1.20 31.11
CA ASN A 66 2.36 -0.25 31.18
C ASN A 66 3.70 -1.01 31.17
N GLY A 67 4.83 -0.31 31.17
CA GLY A 67 6.18 -0.89 31.16
C GLY A 67 6.60 -1.41 29.79
N ILE A 68 5.99 -0.91 28.70
CA ILE A 68 6.21 -1.39 27.35
C ILE A 68 7.08 -0.38 26.57
N LYS A 69 8.11 -0.91 25.92
CA LYS A 69 8.89 -0.32 24.86
C LYS A 69 8.67 -1.19 23.61
N ALA A 70 7.69 -1.02 22.76
CA ALA A 70 7.14 -2.09 21.92
C ALA A 70 7.52 -2.10 20.42
N TYR A 71 7.72 -3.30 19.87
CA TYR A 71 7.61 -3.67 18.45
C TYR A 71 6.75 -4.92 18.33
N TRP A 72 6.03 -5.11 17.19
CA TRP A 72 5.58 -6.43 16.79
C TRP A 72 6.79 -7.22 16.27
N ASP A 73 6.77 -8.55 16.42
CA ASP A 73 7.95 -9.41 16.17
C ASP A 73 8.42 -9.41 14.68
N ASP A 74 7.53 -9.16 13.73
CA ASP A 74 7.82 -9.14 12.29
C ASP A 74 7.66 -7.77 11.62
N GLY A 75 7.26 -6.73 12.35
CA GLY A 75 7.06 -5.38 11.82
C GLY A 75 5.85 -5.19 10.90
N ALA A 76 5.01 -6.22 10.72
CA ALA A 76 3.82 -6.18 9.87
C ALA A 76 2.55 -5.77 10.61
N GLN A 77 1.48 -5.46 9.87
CA GLN A 77 0.15 -5.26 10.43
C GLN A 77 -0.40 -6.57 10.99
N MET A 78 -1.00 -6.49 12.18
CA MET A 78 -1.57 -7.66 12.87
C MET A 78 -2.71 -8.30 12.07
N ILE A 79 -2.66 -9.63 11.98
CA ILE A 79 -3.74 -10.47 11.46
C ILE A 79 -4.33 -11.34 12.57
N ALA A 80 -5.39 -12.11 12.26
CA ALA A 80 -5.95 -13.07 13.19
C ALA A 80 -4.89 -14.12 13.62
N PRO A 81 -4.87 -14.54 14.90
CA PRO A 81 -5.84 -14.21 15.97
C PRO A 81 -5.54 -12.92 16.71
N HIS A 82 -4.40 -12.28 16.50
CA HIS A 82 -3.85 -11.19 17.29
C HIS A 82 -4.71 -9.91 17.24
N ASP A 83 -5.26 -9.54 16.07
CA ASP A 83 -6.18 -8.44 15.89
C ASP A 83 -7.46 -8.62 16.72
N LYS A 84 -8.06 -9.82 16.66
CA LYS A 84 -9.28 -10.17 17.44
C LYS A 84 -9.01 -10.20 18.94
N ASN A 85 -7.86 -10.75 19.35
CA ASN A 85 -7.46 -10.80 20.75
C ASN A 85 -7.22 -9.39 21.30
N THR A 86 -6.60 -8.50 20.54
CA THR A 86 -6.43 -7.10 20.91
C THR A 86 -7.77 -6.42 21.10
N ILE A 87 -8.72 -6.57 20.16
CA ILE A 87 -10.09 -6.02 20.29
C ILE A 87 -10.80 -6.58 21.52
N ALA A 88 -10.62 -7.86 21.84
CA ALA A 88 -11.18 -8.46 23.04
C ALA A 88 -10.66 -7.79 24.33
N GLU A 89 -9.38 -7.42 24.39
CA GLU A 89 -8.82 -6.67 25.52
C GLU A 89 -9.33 -5.22 25.55
N VAL A 90 -9.45 -4.56 24.42
CA VAL A 90 -10.05 -3.21 24.31
C VAL A 90 -11.47 -3.22 24.85
N ASN A 91 -12.28 -4.21 24.50
CA ASN A 91 -13.66 -4.35 24.92
C ASN A 91 -13.83 -4.63 26.42
N LYS A 92 -12.78 -4.98 27.15
CA LYS A 92 -12.80 -5.12 28.61
C LYS A 92 -12.70 -3.79 29.35
N ILE A 93 -12.19 -2.75 28.69
CA ILE A 93 -12.06 -1.41 29.27
C ILE A 93 -13.45 -0.77 29.29
N ARG A 94 -13.96 -0.49 30.49
CA ARG A 94 -15.31 0.04 30.72
C ARG A 94 -15.31 1.52 31.08
N ASN A 95 -14.23 2.02 31.65
CA ASN A 95 -14.11 3.38 32.15
C ASN A 95 -12.78 4.01 31.74
N ALA A 96 -12.79 5.31 31.51
CA ALA A 96 -11.57 6.07 31.18
C ALA A 96 -10.50 6.02 32.29
N SER A 97 -10.91 5.75 33.56
CA SER A 97 -9.99 5.60 34.67
C SER A 97 -9.12 4.32 34.61
N GLU A 98 -9.49 3.37 33.75
CA GLU A 98 -8.71 2.14 33.52
C GLU A 98 -7.57 2.38 32.51
N ILE A 99 -7.55 3.54 31.86
CA ILE A 99 -6.52 3.92 30.91
C ILE A 99 -5.40 4.66 31.65
N LYS A 100 -4.18 4.17 31.52
CA LYS A 100 -3.01 4.73 32.21
C LYS A 100 -2.38 5.88 31.41
N PHE A 101 -2.98 7.07 31.44
CA PHE A 101 -2.48 8.23 30.69
C PHE A 101 -1.17 8.84 31.20
N LYS A 102 -0.73 8.51 32.43
CA LYS A 102 0.49 9.07 33.02
C LYS A 102 1.68 8.19 32.65
N GLY A 103 2.39 8.57 31.60
CA GLY A 103 3.55 7.84 31.07
C GLY A 103 4.78 7.86 31.94
N ASN A 104 5.67 6.90 31.73
CA ASN A 104 7.04 6.89 32.25
C ASN A 104 7.98 7.39 31.13
N LYS A 105 8.47 8.60 31.24
CA LYS A 105 9.33 9.23 30.23
C LYS A 105 10.67 8.54 30.02
N GLU A 106 11.17 7.80 31.00
CA GLU A 106 12.42 7.01 30.90
C GLU A 106 12.29 5.83 29.91
N LEU A 107 11.06 5.39 29.64
CA LEU A 107 10.76 4.32 28.69
C LEU A 107 10.40 4.84 27.28
N ILE A 108 10.45 6.15 27.06
CA ILE A 108 10.13 6.77 25.75
C ILE A 108 11.43 7.29 25.15
N GLU A 109 11.82 6.72 24.05
CA GLU A 109 12.96 7.15 23.23
C GLU A 109 12.47 7.73 21.91
N ILE A 110 12.98 8.90 21.53
CA ILE A 110 12.73 9.51 20.22
C ILE A 110 13.80 9.03 19.28
N ILE A 111 13.43 8.18 18.33
CA ILE A 111 14.32 7.78 17.24
C ILE A 111 14.40 8.90 16.19
N GLY A 112 15.56 9.12 15.63
CA GLY A 112 15.80 10.25 14.73
C GLY A 112 16.72 9.89 13.57
N GLN A 113 17.59 10.80 13.19
CA GLN A 113 18.43 10.75 11.99
C GLN A 113 19.19 9.42 11.82
N ALA A 114 19.62 8.79 12.90
CA ALA A 114 20.34 7.51 12.82
C ALA A 114 19.52 6.38 12.20
N ILE A 115 18.19 6.37 12.45
CA ILE A 115 17.29 5.41 11.83
C ILE A 115 17.02 5.78 10.37
N ASP A 116 16.84 7.07 10.05
CA ASP A 116 16.72 7.53 8.66
C ASP A 116 17.96 7.11 7.84
N ASP A 117 19.16 7.28 8.40
CA ASP A 117 20.42 6.94 7.73
C ASP A 117 20.55 5.43 7.48
N GLU A 118 20.20 4.60 8.47
CA GLU A 118 20.21 3.15 8.32
C GLU A 118 19.16 2.68 7.30
N TYR A 119 17.95 3.26 7.34
CA TYR A 119 16.92 2.98 6.36
C TYR A 119 17.37 3.33 4.92
N ILE A 120 17.97 4.51 4.71
CA ILE A 120 18.47 4.90 3.38
C ILE A 120 19.61 3.97 2.93
N LYS A 121 20.46 3.55 3.83
CA LYS A 121 21.55 2.61 3.54
C LYS A 121 20.96 1.25 3.09
N GLU A 122 20.03 0.68 3.83
CA GLU A 122 19.35 -0.56 3.42
C GLU A 122 18.64 -0.39 2.06
N LEU A 123 17.96 0.74 1.87
CA LEU A 123 17.29 1.06 0.62
C LEU A 123 18.24 1.03 -0.60
N THR A 124 19.49 1.47 -0.44
CA THR A 124 20.46 1.42 -1.55
C THR A 124 20.85 0.00 -1.96
N THR A 125 20.60 -0.99 -1.11
CA THR A 125 20.94 -2.41 -1.41
C THR A 125 19.99 -3.05 -2.41
N ILE A 126 18.78 -2.51 -2.56
CA ILE A 126 17.76 -3.03 -3.48
C ILE A 126 17.88 -2.46 -4.90
N SER A 127 18.82 -1.55 -5.16
CA SER A 127 19.07 -1.04 -6.51
C SER A 127 19.59 -2.15 -7.44
N LEU A 128 18.96 -2.27 -8.61
CA LEU A 128 19.25 -3.33 -9.59
C LEU A 128 19.92 -2.80 -10.86
N SER A 129 19.92 -1.48 -11.09
CA SER A 129 20.51 -0.83 -12.27
C SER A 129 21.27 0.46 -11.94
N PRO A 130 22.23 0.42 -10.99
CA PRO A 130 22.97 1.62 -10.59
C PRO A 130 23.78 2.23 -11.74
N GLU A 131 24.17 1.42 -12.72
CA GLU A 131 24.84 1.89 -13.94
C GLU A 131 23.92 2.73 -14.86
N ALA A 132 22.64 2.40 -14.92
CA ALA A 132 21.64 3.20 -15.65
C ALA A 132 21.41 4.54 -14.94
N ILE A 133 21.27 4.51 -13.61
CA ILE A 133 21.17 5.73 -12.81
C ILE A 133 22.40 6.64 -13.04
N SER A 134 23.59 6.07 -13.03
CA SER A 134 24.82 6.83 -13.24
C SER A 134 24.86 7.54 -14.59
N ARG A 135 24.35 6.89 -15.67
CA ARG A 135 24.27 7.49 -17.01
C ARG A 135 23.19 8.57 -17.13
N HIS A 136 22.12 8.48 -16.34
CA HIS A 136 20.98 9.38 -16.37
C HIS A 136 20.76 10.15 -15.06
N LYS A 137 21.81 10.36 -14.28
CA LYS A 137 21.77 11.01 -12.96
C LYS A 137 21.19 12.42 -12.97
N ASP A 138 21.24 13.10 -14.10
CA ASP A 138 20.73 14.45 -14.34
C ASP A 138 19.27 14.47 -14.85
N MET A 139 18.62 13.30 -14.95
CA MET A 139 17.21 13.18 -15.30
C MET A 139 16.37 14.07 -14.39
N LYS A 140 15.52 14.91 -15.00
CA LYS A 140 14.68 15.84 -14.27
C LYS A 140 13.46 15.13 -13.68
N ILE A 141 13.42 15.03 -12.38
CA ILE A 141 12.36 14.38 -11.61
C ILE A 141 11.64 15.43 -10.77
N VAL A 142 10.36 15.65 -11.01
CA VAL A 142 9.51 16.42 -10.10
C VAL A 142 8.95 15.50 -9.03
N TYR A 143 9.11 15.87 -7.78
CA TYR A 143 8.54 15.15 -6.65
C TYR A 143 7.69 16.07 -5.76
N THR A 144 6.52 15.57 -5.35
CA THR A 144 5.67 16.22 -4.35
C THR A 144 5.25 15.22 -3.27
N PRO A 145 5.36 15.58 -1.98
CA PRO A 145 4.82 14.79 -0.87
C PRO A 145 3.31 15.03 -0.65
N ILE A 146 2.69 15.90 -1.40
CA ILE A 146 1.29 16.36 -1.20
C ILE A 146 1.05 16.74 0.28
N HIS A 147 1.89 17.61 0.84
CA HIS A 147 1.92 18.02 2.26
C HIS A 147 2.27 16.92 3.26
N GLY A 148 2.69 15.73 2.79
CA GLY A 148 2.94 14.55 3.60
C GLY A 148 4.36 14.41 4.14
N THR A 149 4.59 13.29 4.83
CA THR A 149 5.84 12.98 5.52
C THR A 149 6.99 12.59 4.59
N GLY A 150 6.69 12.22 3.33
CA GLY A 150 7.69 11.85 2.33
C GLY A 150 8.67 12.96 1.95
N VAL A 151 8.37 14.23 2.29
CA VAL A 151 9.16 15.42 1.96
C VAL A 151 10.65 15.30 2.32
N LYS A 152 10.98 14.58 3.38
CA LYS A 152 12.36 14.42 3.86
C LYS A 152 13.05 13.20 3.23
N LEU A 153 12.41 12.04 3.31
CA LEU A 153 13.06 10.78 2.97
C LEU A 153 13.11 10.50 1.47
N VAL A 154 12.08 10.84 0.69
CA VAL A 154 12.08 10.57 -0.75
C VAL A 154 13.19 11.34 -1.48
N PRO A 155 13.36 12.66 -1.30
CA PRO A 155 14.48 13.37 -1.92
C PRO A 155 15.85 12.89 -1.43
N ALA A 156 15.97 12.53 -0.16
CA ALA A 156 17.22 12.00 0.40
C ALA A 156 17.58 10.64 -0.21
N ALA A 157 16.60 9.76 -0.37
CA ALA A 157 16.76 8.44 -0.98
C ALA A 157 17.10 8.55 -2.48
N LEU A 158 16.42 9.42 -3.24
CA LEU A 158 16.76 9.68 -4.64
C LEU A 158 18.21 10.17 -4.81
N LYS A 159 18.67 11.07 -3.91
CA LYS A 159 20.07 11.52 -3.89
C LYS A 159 21.04 10.39 -3.55
N ALA A 160 20.69 9.52 -2.60
CA ALA A 160 21.50 8.36 -2.24
C ALA A 160 21.63 7.36 -3.40
N TYR A 161 20.59 7.22 -4.22
CA TYR A 161 20.62 6.45 -5.48
C TYR A 161 21.52 7.10 -6.56
N GLY A 162 21.78 8.40 -6.46
CA GLY A 162 22.66 9.14 -7.36
C GLY A 162 21.96 10.14 -8.28
N PHE A 163 20.64 10.32 -8.17
CA PHE A 163 19.91 11.34 -8.93
C PHE A 163 20.26 12.75 -8.42
N THR A 164 20.58 13.67 -9.32
CA THR A 164 21.08 15.00 -8.96
C THR A 164 20.09 16.12 -9.27
N ASN A 165 19.04 15.84 -10.04
CA ASN A 165 18.12 16.86 -10.53
C ASN A 165 16.68 16.60 -10.05
N ILE A 166 16.47 16.76 -8.74
CA ILE A 166 15.18 16.59 -8.08
C ILE A 166 14.54 17.97 -7.94
N ILE A 167 13.39 18.14 -8.55
CA ILE A 167 12.62 19.38 -8.61
C ILE A 167 11.46 19.28 -7.63
N HIS A 168 11.39 20.23 -6.70
CA HIS A 168 10.38 20.29 -5.67
C HIS A 168 9.15 21.10 -6.10
N VAL A 169 8.03 20.87 -5.42
CA VAL A 169 6.81 21.70 -5.46
C VAL A 169 6.69 22.41 -4.12
N PRO A 170 7.28 23.61 -3.97
CA PRO A 170 7.46 24.27 -2.66
C PRO A 170 6.16 24.44 -1.88
N GLU A 171 5.04 24.69 -2.56
CA GLU A 171 3.73 24.85 -1.94
C GLU A 171 3.24 23.55 -1.29
N GLN A 172 3.58 22.40 -1.86
CA GLN A 172 3.21 21.08 -1.35
C GLN A 172 4.28 20.44 -0.46
N ASP A 173 5.49 21.00 -0.40
CA ASP A 173 6.55 20.59 0.54
C ASP A 173 6.26 21.02 1.97
N VAL A 174 5.33 21.96 2.16
CA VAL A 174 4.88 22.38 3.50
C VAL A 174 4.05 21.27 4.13
N VAL A 175 4.62 20.58 5.13
CA VAL A 175 3.93 19.53 5.88
C VAL A 175 2.72 20.09 6.62
N SER A 176 1.51 19.66 6.28
CA SER A 176 0.27 20.20 6.85
C SER A 176 -0.87 19.18 6.82
N GLY A 177 -1.54 19.02 7.95
CA GLY A 177 -2.76 18.21 8.04
C GLY A 177 -4.02 18.88 7.50
N ASP A 178 -3.92 20.15 7.08
CA ASP A 178 -5.03 20.90 6.46
C ASP A 178 -5.00 20.80 4.92
N PHE A 179 -3.93 20.26 4.35
CA PHE A 179 -3.76 20.01 2.91
C PHE A 179 -4.18 21.21 2.03
N PRO A 180 -3.60 22.41 2.21
CA PRO A 180 -4.14 23.66 1.69
C PRO A 180 -4.21 23.76 0.16
N THR A 181 -3.51 22.92 -0.59
CA THR A 181 -3.51 22.95 -2.05
C THR A 181 -4.39 21.88 -2.69
N VAL A 182 -4.95 20.95 -1.91
CA VAL A 182 -5.74 19.81 -2.41
C VAL A 182 -6.96 19.55 -1.54
N ILE A 183 -8.03 19.08 -2.15
CA ILE A 183 -9.23 18.63 -1.42
C ILE A 183 -8.99 17.25 -0.80
N SER A 184 -8.28 16.40 -1.52
CA SER A 184 -7.89 15.05 -1.10
C SER A 184 -6.41 14.84 -1.40
N PRO A 185 -5.58 14.50 -0.39
CA PRO A 185 -4.15 14.27 -0.60
C PRO A 185 -3.87 12.85 -1.10
N ASN A 186 -4.63 12.41 -2.10
CA ASN A 186 -4.50 11.08 -2.67
C ASN A 186 -3.80 11.15 -4.04
N PRO A 187 -2.64 10.51 -4.22
CA PRO A 187 -1.91 10.53 -5.50
C PRO A 187 -2.64 9.81 -6.66
N GLU A 188 -3.77 9.16 -6.39
CA GLU A 188 -4.66 8.63 -7.42
C GLU A 188 -5.45 9.72 -8.14
N GLU A 189 -5.62 10.87 -7.49
CA GLU A 189 -6.46 11.95 -8.01
C GLU A 189 -5.66 12.93 -8.88
N PRO A 190 -6.08 13.20 -10.13
CA PRO A 190 -5.40 14.15 -11.00
C PRO A 190 -5.19 15.53 -10.36
N ALA A 191 -6.15 15.99 -9.56
CA ALA A 191 -6.07 17.28 -8.87
C ALA A 191 -4.92 17.34 -7.86
N ALA A 192 -4.55 16.22 -7.25
CA ALA A 192 -3.45 16.18 -6.29
C ALA A 192 -2.07 16.34 -6.95
N LEU A 193 -1.93 15.87 -8.19
CA LEU A 193 -0.70 15.96 -8.98
C LEU A 193 -0.65 17.19 -9.90
N ALA A 194 -1.71 17.98 -10.00
CA ALA A 194 -1.80 19.09 -10.96
C ALA A 194 -0.61 20.06 -10.85
N MET A 195 -0.28 20.52 -9.63
CA MET A 195 0.85 21.45 -9.41
C MET A 195 2.21 20.81 -9.78
N ALA A 196 2.38 19.52 -9.52
CA ALA A 196 3.60 18.82 -9.89
C ALA A 196 3.73 18.64 -11.42
N VAL A 197 2.62 18.40 -12.11
CA VAL A 197 2.58 18.34 -13.58
C VAL A 197 2.84 19.73 -14.19
N GLU A 198 2.25 20.80 -13.63
CA GLU A 198 2.57 22.18 -14.05
C GLU A 198 4.06 22.47 -13.89
N LYS A 199 4.65 22.11 -12.75
CA LYS A 199 6.09 22.26 -12.51
C LYS A 199 6.92 21.42 -13.47
N ALA A 200 6.47 20.25 -13.85
CA ALA A 200 7.14 19.40 -14.83
C ALA A 200 7.11 20.00 -16.25
N ILE A 201 6.02 20.67 -16.63
CA ILE A 201 5.92 21.41 -17.89
C ILE A 201 6.88 22.60 -17.88
N GLU A 202 6.90 23.41 -16.82
CA GLU A 202 7.79 24.57 -16.68
C GLU A 202 9.29 24.21 -16.79
N THR A 203 9.66 23.07 -16.23
CA THR A 203 11.06 22.65 -16.12
C THR A 203 11.48 21.68 -17.21
N ASP A 204 10.56 21.30 -18.09
CA ASP A 204 10.73 20.20 -19.05
C ASP A 204 11.25 18.92 -18.37
N ALA A 205 10.52 18.50 -17.33
CA ALA A 205 10.86 17.29 -16.60
C ALA A 205 10.45 16.02 -17.37
N GLU A 206 11.02 14.89 -16.95
CA GLU A 206 10.83 13.59 -17.58
C GLU A 206 9.92 12.66 -16.78
N LEU A 207 9.82 12.89 -15.46
CA LEU A 207 9.03 12.09 -14.52
C LEU A 207 8.44 12.98 -13.44
N VAL A 208 7.17 12.74 -13.12
CA VAL A 208 6.50 13.28 -11.92
C VAL A 208 6.21 12.14 -10.98
N MET A 209 6.55 12.32 -9.71
CA MET A 209 6.19 11.38 -8.63
C MET A 209 5.54 12.11 -7.47
N ALA A 210 4.62 11.43 -6.81
CA ALA A 210 3.97 11.92 -5.61
C ALA A 210 3.85 10.81 -4.58
N SER A 211 3.91 11.15 -3.29
CA SER A 211 3.51 10.27 -2.20
C SER A 211 2.32 10.83 -1.44
N ASP A 212 1.56 9.94 -0.83
CA ASP A 212 0.46 10.31 0.06
C ASP A 212 0.94 10.77 1.45
N PRO A 213 0.06 11.23 2.35
CA PRO A 213 0.46 11.85 3.61
C PRO A 213 1.34 11.01 4.55
N ASP A 214 1.16 9.70 4.59
CA ASP A 214 1.94 8.75 5.40
C ASP A 214 3.04 8.04 4.61
N ALA A 215 3.21 8.43 3.32
CA ALA A 215 4.27 7.95 2.43
C ALA A 215 4.27 6.41 2.25
N ASP A 216 3.08 5.83 2.08
CA ASP A 216 2.93 4.40 1.79
C ASP A 216 2.46 4.10 0.35
N ARG A 217 2.09 5.13 -0.44
CA ARG A 217 1.65 5.03 -1.84
C ARG A 217 2.44 5.96 -2.74
N VAL A 218 2.69 5.51 -3.98
CA VAL A 218 3.38 6.29 -5.01
C VAL A 218 2.47 6.54 -6.21
N GLY A 219 2.17 7.82 -6.50
CA GLY A 219 1.57 8.24 -7.75
C GLY A 219 2.62 8.70 -8.75
N ALA A 220 2.35 8.54 -10.04
CA ALA A 220 3.26 8.98 -11.09
C ALA A 220 2.53 9.53 -12.30
N ALA A 221 3.18 10.51 -12.95
CA ALA A 221 2.79 10.96 -14.28
C ALA A 221 3.98 10.96 -15.23
N VAL A 222 3.73 10.62 -16.48
CA VAL A 222 4.71 10.49 -17.55
C VAL A 222 4.20 11.13 -18.84
N LYS A 223 5.09 11.46 -19.77
CA LYS A 223 4.70 11.92 -21.10
C LYS A 223 4.32 10.73 -21.98
N ASN A 224 3.16 10.80 -22.65
CA ASN A 224 2.76 9.86 -23.69
C ASN A 224 3.55 10.12 -24.99
N ASN A 225 3.26 9.38 -26.07
CA ASN A 225 3.96 9.52 -27.33
C ASN A 225 3.68 10.87 -28.04
N GLU A 226 2.60 11.53 -27.69
CA GLU A 226 2.20 12.86 -28.18
C GLU A 226 2.82 14.00 -27.34
N GLY A 227 3.54 13.65 -26.24
CA GLY A 227 4.16 14.61 -25.33
C GLY A 227 3.20 15.16 -24.26
N GLU A 228 2.01 14.58 -24.13
CA GLU A 228 1.04 14.96 -23.11
C GLU A 228 1.31 14.21 -21.79
N TRP A 229 1.14 14.88 -20.67
CA TRP A 229 1.25 14.25 -19.35
C TRP A 229 0.04 13.38 -19.05
N VAL A 230 0.28 12.13 -18.75
CA VAL A 230 -0.71 11.14 -18.35
C VAL A 230 -0.35 10.53 -16.99
N LEU A 231 -1.35 10.41 -16.12
CA LEU A 231 -1.19 9.74 -14.84
C LEU A 231 -1.23 8.23 -15.06
N LEU A 232 -0.28 7.53 -14.44
CA LEU A 232 -0.29 6.08 -14.36
C LEU A 232 -1.22 5.66 -13.21
N ASN A 233 -2.10 4.68 -13.46
CA ASN A 233 -2.86 4.09 -12.38
C ASN A 233 -2.03 3.06 -11.59
N GLY A 234 -2.51 2.66 -10.41
CA GLY A 234 -1.76 1.75 -9.54
C GLY A 234 -1.49 0.38 -10.18
N ASN A 235 -2.40 -0.13 -11.04
CA ASN A 235 -2.14 -1.35 -11.79
C ASN A 235 -0.99 -1.20 -12.79
N GLN A 236 -0.94 -0.08 -13.50
CA GLN A 236 0.12 0.21 -14.47
C GLN A 236 1.47 0.36 -13.78
N THR A 237 1.49 1.04 -12.64
CA THR A 237 2.71 1.22 -11.84
C THR A 237 3.18 -0.12 -11.27
N ALA A 238 2.29 -0.90 -10.66
CA ALA A 238 2.61 -2.24 -10.15
C ALA A 238 3.11 -3.19 -11.26
N LEU A 239 2.50 -3.11 -12.44
CA LEU A 239 2.92 -3.88 -13.62
C LEU A 239 4.36 -3.58 -14.03
N MET A 240 4.74 -2.29 -14.06
CA MET A 240 6.10 -1.88 -14.39
C MET A 240 7.10 -2.30 -13.32
N PHE A 241 6.75 -2.20 -12.03
CA PHE A 241 7.60 -2.70 -10.95
C PHE A 241 7.88 -4.20 -11.12
N VAL A 242 6.82 -5.01 -11.24
CA VAL A 242 6.97 -6.46 -11.35
C VAL A 242 7.77 -6.84 -12.60
N TYR A 243 7.48 -6.23 -13.74
CA TYR A 243 8.22 -6.49 -14.97
C TYR A 243 9.71 -6.17 -14.82
N TYR A 244 10.03 -4.99 -14.27
CA TYR A 244 11.41 -4.57 -14.06
C TYR A 244 12.14 -5.48 -13.07
N LEU A 245 11.55 -5.71 -11.90
CA LEU A 245 12.17 -6.51 -10.85
C LEU A 245 12.47 -7.94 -11.35
N ILE A 246 11.51 -8.62 -11.97
CA ILE A 246 11.70 -9.97 -12.50
C ILE A 246 12.75 -9.96 -13.62
N THR A 247 12.70 -8.99 -14.55
CA THR A 247 13.66 -8.89 -15.65
C THR A 247 15.08 -8.71 -15.12
N ARG A 248 15.29 -7.78 -14.20
CA ARG A 248 16.62 -7.51 -13.63
C ARG A 248 17.13 -8.65 -12.76
N TRP A 249 16.26 -9.27 -11.95
CA TRP A 249 16.65 -10.45 -11.17
C TRP A 249 17.11 -11.60 -12.07
N LYS A 250 16.41 -11.80 -13.20
CA LYS A 250 16.79 -12.81 -14.21
C LYS A 250 18.13 -12.47 -14.87
N GLU A 251 18.33 -11.23 -15.33
CA GLU A 251 19.56 -10.76 -15.95
C GLU A 251 20.76 -10.84 -15.00
N LEU A 252 20.54 -10.60 -13.71
CA LEU A 252 21.56 -10.71 -12.66
C LEU A 252 21.78 -12.14 -12.14
N GLY A 253 21.07 -13.14 -12.69
CA GLY A 253 21.17 -14.54 -12.29
C GLY A 253 20.65 -14.81 -10.85
N LYS A 254 19.79 -13.96 -10.33
CA LYS A 254 19.19 -14.10 -9.00
C LYS A 254 18.02 -15.09 -8.98
N ILE A 255 17.43 -15.46 -10.12
CA ILE A 255 16.29 -16.37 -10.20
C ILE A 255 16.79 -17.81 -10.20
N ASN A 256 16.36 -18.59 -9.21
CA ASN A 256 16.77 -19.99 -9.00
C ASN A 256 15.59 -20.95 -8.73
N GLY A 257 14.34 -20.48 -8.89
CA GLY A 257 13.11 -21.25 -8.70
C GLY A 257 12.51 -21.18 -7.28
N LYS A 258 13.00 -20.26 -6.46
CA LYS A 258 12.45 -19.96 -5.12
C LYS A 258 11.85 -18.55 -5.00
N GLU A 259 11.86 -17.82 -6.09
CA GLU A 259 11.41 -16.45 -6.12
C GLU A 259 9.90 -16.37 -6.25
N TYR A 260 9.31 -15.40 -5.58
CA TYR A 260 7.88 -15.15 -5.66
C TYR A 260 7.53 -13.66 -5.61
N ILE A 261 6.36 -13.36 -6.15
CA ILE A 261 5.69 -12.08 -6.05
C ILE A 261 4.33 -12.26 -5.40
N VAL A 262 3.76 -11.16 -4.89
CA VAL A 262 2.41 -11.17 -4.30
C VAL A 262 1.60 -10.01 -4.86
N LYS A 263 0.35 -10.27 -5.27
CA LYS A 263 -0.60 -9.23 -5.65
C LYS A 263 -1.96 -9.44 -4.97
N THR A 264 -2.80 -8.42 -4.98
CA THR A 264 -4.18 -8.64 -4.53
C THR A 264 -5.03 -9.26 -5.63
N ILE A 265 -6.10 -9.96 -5.23
CA ILE A 265 -7.06 -10.58 -6.17
C ILE A 265 -7.73 -9.56 -7.11
N VAL A 266 -7.69 -8.26 -6.78
CA VAL A 266 -8.26 -7.19 -7.61
C VAL A 266 -7.23 -6.50 -8.50
N THR A 267 -5.95 -6.70 -8.26
CA THR A 267 -4.85 -6.20 -9.11
C THR A 267 -4.84 -6.91 -10.46
N THR A 268 -4.28 -6.28 -11.48
CA THR A 268 -4.28 -6.75 -12.88
C THR A 268 -3.72 -8.17 -13.05
N GLU A 269 -4.35 -8.98 -13.91
CA GLU A 269 -3.89 -10.35 -14.22
C GLU A 269 -2.64 -10.39 -15.10
N THR A 270 -2.28 -9.29 -15.75
CA THR A 270 -1.04 -9.23 -16.55
C THR A 270 0.21 -9.49 -15.69
N ILE A 271 0.17 -9.13 -14.39
CA ILE A 271 1.23 -9.46 -13.43
C ILE A 271 1.41 -10.99 -13.31
N LYS A 272 0.31 -11.74 -13.25
CA LYS A 272 0.35 -13.21 -13.23
C LYS A 272 1.02 -13.75 -14.50
N THR A 273 0.63 -13.22 -15.66
CA THR A 273 1.24 -13.62 -16.95
C THR A 273 2.74 -13.38 -16.98
N ILE A 274 3.21 -12.23 -16.41
CA ILE A 274 4.65 -11.94 -16.33
C ILE A 274 5.36 -13.00 -15.44
N ALA A 275 4.83 -13.26 -14.26
CA ALA A 275 5.40 -14.20 -13.31
C ALA A 275 5.50 -15.62 -13.92
N GLU A 276 4.40 -16.13 -14.45
CA GLU A 276 4.32 -17.48 -15.05
C GLU A 276 5.31 -17.66 -16.21
N ARG A 277 5.36 -16.68 -17.14
CA ARG A 277 6.28 -16.76 -18.30
C ARG A 277 7.75 -16.66 -17.90
N ASN A 278 8.07 -16.16 -16.72
CA ASN A 278 9.43 -16.06 -16.22
C ASN A 278 9.76 -17.11 -15.14
N GLY A 279 8.86 -18.06 -14.86
CA GLY A 279 9.08 -19.12 -13.89
C GLY A 279 9.13 -18.63 -12.44
N VAL A 280 8.48 -17.50 -12.15
CA VAL A 280 8.35 -16.92 -10.81
C VAL A 280 6.99 -17.31 -10.23
N GLU A 281 6.99 -17.78 -9.00
CA GLU A 281 5.74 -18.11 -8.29
C GLU A 281 4.96 -16.84 -7.97
N MET A 282 3.64 -16.91 -7.99
CA MET A 282 2.78 -15.76 -7.66
C MET A 282 1.70 -16.18 -6.67
N TYR A 283 1.49 -15.32 -5.66
CA TYR A 283 0.39 -15.45 -4.70
C TYR A 283 -0.65 -14.36 -4.92
N ASP A 284 -1.92 -14.78 -4.94
CA ASP A 284 -3.07 -13.87 -4.86
C ASP A 284 -3.56 -13.78 -3.41
N VAL A 285 -3.73 -12.55 -2.92
CA VAL A 285 -4.22 -12.29 -1.56
C VAL A 285 -5.39 -11.30 -1.57
N TYR A 286 -6.09 -11.18 -0.45
CA TYR A 286 -7.10 -10.13 -0.30
C TYR A 286 -6.47 -8.74 -0.29
N THR A 287 -7.26 -7.71 -0.60
CA THR A 287 -6.87 -6.31 -0.45
C THR A 287 -6.51 -6.01 1.00
N GLY A 288 -5.42 -5.29 1.20
CA GLY A 288 -4.80 -4.98 2.47
C GLY A 288 -3.40 -5.61 2.58
N PHE A 289 -2.40 -4.75 2.73
CA PHE A 289 -0.99 -5.15 2.69
C PHE A 289 -0.61 -6.19 3.76
N LYS A 290 -1.38 -6.25 4.85
CA LYS A 290 -1.23 -7.29 5.88
C LYS A 290 -1.27 -8.72 5.33
N TRP A 291 -1.98 -8.95 4.23
CA TRP A 291 -2.04 -10.27 3.60
C TRP A 291 -0.81 -10.55 2.77
N ILE A 292 -0.24 -9.52 2.13
CA ILE A 292 1.07 -9.62 1.45
C ILE A 292 2.14 -9.94 2.50
N ALA A 293 2.19 -9.19 3.59
CA ALA A 293 3.13 -9.41 4.69
C ALA A 293 2.98 -10.79 5.34
N ASN A 294 1.76 -11.33 5.43
CA ASN A 294 1.54 -12.69 5.92
C ASN A 294 2.19 -13.73 5.01
N VAL A 295 2.04 -13.62 3.70
CA VAL A 295 2.70 -14.50 2.73
C VAL A 295 4.23 -14.40 2.86
N MET A 296 4.75 -13.17 3.05
CA MET A 296 6.19 -12.97 3.29
C MET A 296 6.64 -13.71 4.54
N ARG A 297 5.91 -13.60 5.65
CA ARG A 297 6.22 -14.30 6.92
C ARG A 297 6.19 -15.82 6.76
N GLU A 298 5.19 -16.38 6.09
CA GLU A 298 5.08 -17.82 5.85
C GLU A 298 6.23 -18.39 5.01
N ASN A 299 6.81 -17.57 4.14
CA ASN A 299 7.91 -17.93 3.24
C ASN A 299 9.29 -17.50 3.76
N GLU A 300 9.38 -16.83 4.90
CA GLU A 300 10.64 -16.35 5.48
C GLU A 300 11.66 -17.48 5.65
N GLY A 301 12.88 -17.26 5.15
CA GLY A 301 13.95 -18.27 5.14
C GLY A 301 13.73 -19.48 4.21
N LYS A 302 12.62 -19.54 3.46
CA LYS A 302 12.29 -20.64 2.53
C LYS A 302 12.33 -20.20 1.07
N LYS A 303 11.79 -19.02 0.79
CA LYS A 303 11.67 -18.43 -0.55
C LYS A 303 12.09 -16.95 -0.54
N ASN A 304 12.32 -16.40 -1.71
CA ASN A 304 12.81 -15.04 -1.91
C ASN A 304 11.67 -14.16 -2.45
N TYR A 305 11.26 -13.17 -1.66
CA TYR A 305 10.29 -12.18 -2.09
C TYR A 305 10.94 -11.17 -3.03
N ILE A 306 10.40 -11.01 -4.24
CA ILE A 306 10.88 -10.03 -5.22
C ILE A 306 10.18 -8.68 -5.03
N GLY A 307 8.87 -8.73 -4.87
CA GLY A 307 8.02 -7.55 -4.73
C GLY A 307 6.55 -7.88 -4.79
N GLY A 308 5.72 -6.91 -4.45
CA GLY A 308 4.28 -7.07 -4.49
C GLY A 308 3.55 -5.79 -4.14
N GLY A 309 2.29 -5.73 -4.51
CA GLY A 309 1.52 -4.52 -4.33
C GLY A 309 0.04 -4.65 -4.58
N GLU A 310 -0.57 -3.50 -4.45
CA GLU A 310 -2.00 -3.30 -4.57
C GLU A 310 -2.31 -2.35 -5.75
N GLU A 311 -3.48 -2.51 -6.35
CA GLU A 311 -4.01 -1.60 -7.37
C GLU A 311 -4.16 -0.17 -6.87
N SER A 312 -4.21 0.02 -5.54
CA SER A 312 -4.33 1.29 -4.85
C SER A 312 -2.98 1.98 -4.59
N TYR A 313 -2.02 1.84 -5.52
CA TYR A 313 -0.73 2.54 -5.53
C TYR A 313 0.27 2.13 -4.43
N GLY A 314 -0.06 1.17 -3.58
CA GLY A 314 0.85 0.62 -2.58
C GLY A 314 1.73 -0.48 -3.17
N PHE A 315 3.05 -0.36 -3.05
CA PHE A 315 4.01 -1.37 -3.50
C PHE A 315 5.15 -1.52 -2.50
N LEU A 316 5.75 -2.69 -2.46
CA LEU A 316 6.95 -2.99 -1.72
C LEU A 316 7.92 -3.77 -2.59
N CYS A 317 9.15 -3.29 -2.70
CA CYS A 317 10.26 -3.97 -3.38
C CYS A 317 11.14 -4.65 -2.33
N GLU A 318 11.38 -5.95 -2.50
CA GLU A 318 12.11 -6.80 -1.57
C GLU A 318 11.49 -6.80 -0.14
N ASP A 319 12.13 -7.43 0.84
CA ASP A 319 11.49 -7.74 2.14
C ASP A 319 12.15 -7.05 3.34
N PHE A 320 12.91 -5.95 3.11
CA PHE A 320 13.59 -5.21 4.17
C PHE A 320 12.63 -4.47 5.14
N VAL A 321 11.39 -4.22 4.71
CA VAL A 321 10.25 -3.76 5.53
C VAL A 321 9.02 -4.63 5.27
N ARG A 322 7.94 -4.46 6.05
CA ARG A 322 6.77 -5.37 6.00
C ARG A 322 5.45 -4.65 5.73
N ASP A 323 5.51 -3.48 5.16
CA ASP A 323 4.34 -2.73 4.67
C ASP A 323 4.73 -1.97 3.39
N LYS A 324 3.73 -1.42 2.71
CA LYS A 324 3.89 -0.52 1.56
C LYS A 324 4.86 0.60 1.90
N ASP A 325 5.70 0.93 0.96
CA ASP A 325 6.72 1.95 1.16
C ASP A 325 6.88 2.83 -0.09
N ALA A 326 6.37 4.06 -0.01
CA ALA A 326 6.49 5.00 -1.11
C ALA A 326 7.92 5.50 -1.31
N VAL A 327 8.78 5.46 -0.30
CA VAL A 327 10.18 5.90 -0.45
C VAL A 327 10.91 4.94 -1.37
N SER A 328 10.84 3.63 -1.08
CA SER A 328 11.41 2.59 -1.95
C SER A 328 10.74 2.57 -3.32
N ALA A 329 9.43 2.70 -3.38
CA ALA A 329 8.71 2.73 -4.65
C ALA A 329 9.12 3.93 -5.53
N CYS A 330 9.32 5.13 -4.96
CA CYS A 330 9.79 6.30 -5.70
C CYS A 330 11.20 6.08 -6.28
N VAL A 331 12.15 5.57 -5.49
CA VAL A 331 13.53 5.39 -5.99
C VAL A 331 13.60 4.29 -7.05
N ILE A 332 12.86 3.19 -6.88
CA ILE A 332 12.81 2.12 -7.89
C ILE A 332 12.08 2.60 -9.15
N LEU A 333 11.02 3.42 -9.05
CA LEU A 333 10.37 3.98 -10.23
C LEU A 333 11.31 4.92 -11.01
N ALA A 334 12.11 5.74 -10.31
CA ALA A 334 13.12 6.56 -10.94
C ALA A 334 14.24 5.71 -11.58
N GLU A 335 14.64 4.61 -10.94
CA GLU A 335 15.57 3.64 -11.51
C GLU A 335 15.00 2.96 -12.76
N ILE A 336 13.73 2.56 -12.75
CA ILE A 336 13.02 2.02 -13.93
C ILE A 336 13.04 3.04 -15.08
N ALA A 337 12.82 4.33 -14.79
CA ALA A 337 12.87 5.37 -15.78
C ALA A 337 14.27 5.50 -16.43
N ALA A 338 15.32 5.49 -15.59
CA ALA A 338 16.69 5.51 -16.07
C ALA A 338 17.05 4.25 -16.89
N TRP A 339 16.63 3.07 -16.43
CA TRP A 339 16.82 1.80 -17.14
C TRP A 339 16.06 1.72 -18.46
N ALA A 340 14.84 2.26 -18.52
CA ALA A 340 14.09 2.36 -19.78
C ALA A 340 14.80 3.30 -20.76
N LYS A 341 15.30 4.44 -20.28
CA LYS A 341 16.03 5.43 -21.07
C LYS A 341 17.32 4.87 -21.67
N ASP A 342 18.01 3.98 -20.97
CA ASP A 342 19.15 3.22 -21.51
C ASP A 342 18.78 2.36 -22.72
N GLN A 343 17.53 1.92 -22.80
CA GLN A 343 17.00 1.14 -23.93
C GLN A 343 16.37 2.04 -25.01
N GLY A 344 16.49 3.37 -24.89
CA GLY A 344 15.87 4.33 -25.81
C GLY A 344 14.35 4.45 -25.64
N LEU A 345 13.80 4.07 -24.48
CA LEU A 345 12.37 4.08 -24.19
C LEU A 345 12.04 5.13 -23.12
N SER A 346 10.88 5.78 -23.25
CA SER A 346 10.25 6.44 -22.10
C SER A 346 9.54 5.41 -21.20
N LEU A 347 9.15 5.81 -19.97
CA LEU A 347 8.32 4.95 -19.13
C LEU A 347 6.99 4.57 -19.78
N TYR A 348 6.38 5.49 -20.52
CA TYR A 348 5.16 5.21 -21.28
C TYR A 348 5.38 4.16 -22.38
N GLN A 349 6.48 4.26 -23.10
CA GLN A 349 6.85 3.29 -24.12
C GLN A 349 7.25 1.94 -23.50
N LEU A 350 7.87 1.94 -22.32
CA LEU A 350 8.11 0.70 -21.57
C LEU A 350 6.78 0.01 -21.21
N LEU A 351 5.78 0.76 -20.72
CA LEU A 351 4.46 0.21 -20.46
C LEU A 351 3.80 -0.39 -21.70
N GLN A 352 3.90 0.31 -22.84
CA GLN A 352 3.40 -0.21 -24.13
C GLN A 352 4.14 -1.50 -24.55
N LYS A 353 5.45 -1.56 -24.37
CA LYS A 353 6.25 -2.79 -24.61
C LYS A 353 5.75 -3.95 -23.77
N ILE A 354 5.49 -3.71 -22.48
CA ILE A 354 4.95 -4.75 -21.57
C ILE A 354 3.58 -5.24 -22.07
N TYR A 355 2.70 -4.34 -22.52
CA TYR A 355 1.40 -4.72 -23.07
C TYR A 355 1.52 -5.53 -24.36
N VAL A 356 2.46 -5.21 -25.24
CA VAL A 356 2.70 -5.98 -26.46
C VAL A 356 3.22 -7.38 -26.14
N GLU A 357 4.08 -7.50 -25.14
CA GLU A 357 4.74 -8.74 -24.79
C GLU A 357 3.84 -9.67 -23.94
N TYR A 358 3.08 -9.12 -22.98
CA TYR A 358 2.34 -9.92 -21.98
C TYR A 358 0.83 -9.82 -22.10
N GLY A 359 0.31 -8.94 -22.94
CA GLY A 359 -1.12 -8.69 -23.13
C GLY A 359 -1.54 -7.33 -22.59
N PHE A 360 -2.45 -6.70 -23.33
CA PHE A 360 -3.03 -5.40 -22.96
C PHE A 360 -4.13 -5.59 -21.93
N SER A 361 -4.07 -4.84 -20.84
CA SER A 361 -5.13 -4.70 -19.87
C SER A 361 -5.51 -3.23 -19.67
N LYS A 362 -6.78 -2.97 -19.44
CA LYS A 362 -7.29 -1.63 -19.14
C LYS A 362 -8.19 -1.71 -17.92
N GLU A 363 -7.70 -1.17 -16.83
CA GLU A 363 -8.39 -1.20 -15.55
C GLU A 363 -9.17 0.10 -15.32
N LYS A 364 -10.30 -0.02 -14.61
CA LYS A 364 -11.10 1.12 -14.15
C LYS A 364 -11.66 0.84 -12.76
N GLY A 365 -11.29 1.69 -11.81
CA GLY A 365 -11.91 1.74 -10.49
C GLY A 365 -13.22 2.53 -10.52
N ILE A 366 -14.22 2.05 -9.79
CA ILE A 366 -15.48 2.77 -9.53
C ILE A 366 -15.69 2.75 -8.02
N SER A 367 -15.63 3.91 -7.39
CA SER A 367 -15.89 4.04 -5.96
C SER A 367 -17.32 4.52 -5.69
N VAL A 368 -18.03 3.79 -4.83
CA VAL A 368 -19.37 4.15 -4.38
C VAL A 368 -19.33 4.37 -2.87
N VAL A 369 -19.37 5.63 -2.47
CA VAL A 369 -19.32 6.01 -1.05
C VAL A 369 -20.73 6.24 -0.51
N LYS A 370 -21.07 5.56 0.58
CA LYS A 370 -22.33 5.72 1.32
C LYS A 370 -22.01 6.01 2.78
N LYS A 371 -22.58 7.09 3.34
CA LYS A 371 -22.26 7.58 4.68
C LYS A 371 -23.29 7.14 5.73
N GLY A 372 -22.82 6.91 6.95
CA GLY A 372 -23.65 6.63 8.11
C GLY A 372 -24.25 5.22 8.12
N LYS A 373 -25.12 4.96 9.10
CA LYS A 373 -25.74 3.64 9.30
C LYS A 373 -26.56 3.19 8.09
N SER A 374 -27.41 4.08 7.56
CA SER A 374 -28.21 3.79 6.36
C SER A 374 -27.33 3.47 5.15
N GLY A 375 -26.20 4.16 5.01
CA GLY A 375 -25.22 3.89 3.94
C GLY A 375 -24.59 2.50 4.06
N ALA A 376 -24.26 2.06 5.26
CA ALA A 376 -23.76 0.70 5.50
C ALA A 376 -24.82 -0.35 5.15
N GLU A 377 -26.08 -0.13 5.55
CA GLU A 377 -27.20 -1.00 5.21
C GLU A 377 -27.46 -1.07 3.69
N GLU A 378 -27.32 0.05 2.97
CA GLU A 378 -27.41 0.08 1.50
C GLU A 378 -26.28 -0.72 0.84
N ILE A 379 -25.04 -0.60 1.32
CA ILE A 379 -23.89 -1.36 0.79
C ILE A 379 -24.11 -2.86 1.03
N GLU A 380 -24.55 -3.25 2.21
CA GLU A 380 -24.86 -4.64 2.53
C GLU A 380 -25.97 -5.21 1.61
N ALA A 381 -27.04 -4.43 1.39
CA ALA A 381 -28.11 -4.79 0.49
C ALA A 381 -27.65 -4.95 -0.97
N MET A 382 -26.74 -4.08 -1.45
CA MET A 382 -26.13 -4.21 -2.78
C MET A 382 -25.33 -5.51 -2.91
N MET A 383 -24.45 -5.81 -1.93
CA MET A 383 -23.67 -7.05 -1.94
C MET A 383 -24.57 -8.30 -1.91
N LYS A 384 -25.62 -8.28 -1.09
CA LYS A 384 -26.62 -9.35 -1.03
C LYS A 384 -27.31 -9.55 -2.37
N LYS A 385 -27.74 -8.46 -3.03
CA LYS A 385 -28.39 -8.52 -4.35
C LYS A 385 -27.52 -9.19 -5.40
N PHE A 386 -26.22 -8.85 -5.47
CA PHE A 386 -25.28 -9.49 -6.40
C PHE A 386 -25.03 -10.96 -6.09
N ARG A 387 -25.11 -11.39 -4.82
CA ARG A 387 -25.01 -12.80 -4.43
C ARG A 387 -26.22 -13.61 -4.81
N GLU A 388 -27.42 -13.08 -4.50
CA GLU A 388 -28.68 -13.78 -4.75
C GLU A 388 -29.04 -13.82 -6.25
N ASN A 389 -28.59 -12.85 -7.02
CA ASN A 389 -28.83 -12.73 -8.45
C ASN A 389 -27.49 -12.47 -9.19
N PRO A 390 -26.60 -13.46 -9.28
CA PRO A 390 -25.34 -13.31 -9.99
C PRO A 390 -25.56 -12.91 -11.45
N LEU A 391 -24.70 -12.02 -11.95
CA LEU A 391 -24.71 -11.61 -13.35
C LEU A 391 -24.36 -12.79 -14.24
N THR A 392 -25.05 -12.96 -15.34
CA THR A 392 -24.78 -13.97 -16.36
C THR A 392 -24.09 -13.39 -17.60
N GLU A 393 -24.10 -12.06 -17.73
CA GLU A 393 -23.51 -11.31 -18.82
C GLU A 393 -23.04 -9.95 -18.31
N ILE A 394 -21.91 -9.47 -18.83
CA ILE A 394 -21.34 -8.14 -18.55
C ILE A 394 -20.91 -7.52 -19.87
N ALA A 395 -21.46 -6.35 -20.21
CA ALA A 395 -21.13 -5.59 -21.43
C ALA A 395 -21.23 -6.44 -22.73
N GLY A 396 -22.18 -7.38 -22.81
CA GLY A 396 -22.36 -8.25 -23.97
C GLY A 396 -21.51 -9.52 -23.95
N SER A 397 -20.65 -9.71 -22.96
CA SER A 397 -19.83 -10.91 -22.80
C SER A 397 -20.38 -11.80 -21.69
N LYS A 398 -20.49 -13.11 -21.95
CA LYS A 398 -21.04 -14.08 -20.98
C LYS A 398 -20.09 -14.27 -19.81
N VAL A 399 -20.66 -14.39 -18.61
CA VAL A 399 -19.90 -14.76 -17.41
C VAL A 399 -19.57 -16.25 -17.46
N THR A 400 -18.28 -16.56 -17.36
CA THR A 400 -17.74 -17.93 -17.32
C THR A 400 -17.50 -18.40 -15.89
N TYR A 401 -17.04 -17.50 -14.99
CA TYR A 401 -16.84 -17.81 -13.58
C TYR A 401 -17.47 -16.73 -12.70
N PHE A 402 -18.04 -17.17 -11.59
CA PHE A 402 -18.47 -16.32 -10.48
C PHE A 402 -17.86 -16.84 -9.18
N TYR A 403 -17.20 -15.96 -8.41
CA TYR A 403 -16.57 -16.29 -7.14
C TYR A 403 -17.19 -15.47 -6.02
N ASP A 404 -17.59 -16.14 -4.93
CA ASP A 404 -18.03 -15.51 -3.68
C ASP A 404 -17.07 -15.88 -2.55
N TYR A 405 -16.24 -14.93 -2.20
CA TYR A 405 -15.23 -15.11 -1.16
C TYR A 405 -15.80 -15.12 0.27
N SER A 406 -17.09 -14.77 0.45
CA SER A 406 -17.73 -14.90 1.75
C SER A 406 -18.07 -16.36 2.10
N THR A 407 -18.14 -17.21 1.10
CA THR A 407 -18.39 -18.65 1.24
C THR A 407 -17.19 -19.50 0.82
N LEU A 408 -16.15 -18.90 0.25
CA LEU A 408 -15.02 -19.55 -0.40
C LEU A 408 -15.46 -20.52 -1.50
N LYS A 409 -16.53 -20.17 -2.21
CA LYS A 409 -17.07 -20.99 -3.31
C LYS A 409 -17.22 -20.14 -4.57
N GLY A 410 -17.04 -20.81 -5.70
CA GLY A 410 -17.30 -20.26 -7.01
C GLY A 410 -18.21 -21.17 -7.82
N LYS A 411 -18.68 -20.66 -8.94
CA LYS A 411 -19.40 -21.37 -9.98
C LYS A 411 -18.62 -21.25 -11.27
N ASP A 412 -18.28 -22.39 -11.85
CA ASP A 412 -17.88 -22.53 -13.25
C ASP A 412 -19.15 -22.75 -14.07
N TYR A 413 -19.48 -21.80 -14.95
CA TYR A 413 -20.70 -21.91 -15.78
C TYR A 413 -20.49 -22.76 -17.04
N ALA A 414 -19.26 -22.95 -17.49
CA ALA A 414 -18.95 -23.81 -18.65
C ALA A 414 -19.13 -25.29 -18.30
N GLU A 415 -18.51 -25.71 -17.19
CA GLU A 415 -18.58 -27.11 -16.73
C GLU A 415 -19.78 -27.35 -15.78
N ASN A 416 -20.50 -26.29 -15.42
CA ASN A 416 -21.59 -26.32 -14.43
C ASN A 416 -21.17 -26.87 -13.06
N GLU A 417 -19.93 -26.64 -12.65
CA GLU A 417 -19.33 -27.13 -11.42
C GLU A 417 -19.19 -26.06 -10.33
N THR A 418 -19.08 -26.51 -9.09
CA THR A 418 -18.72 -25.63 -7.96
C THR A 418 -17.22 -25.68 -7.75
N VAL A 419 -16.58 -24.50 -7.73
CA VAL A 419 -15.15 -24.33 -7.48
C VAL A 419 -14.96 -23.96 -6.00
N THR A 420 -13.96 -24.56 -5.35
CA THR A 420 -13.52 -24.15 -4.02
C THR A 420 -12.37 -23.14 -4.16
N LEU A 421 -12.46 -22.01 -3.46
CA LEU A 421 -11.47 -20.96 -3.49
C LEU A 421 -10.45 -21.20 -2.38
N ASP A 422 -9.17 -21.30 -2.74
CA ASP A 422 -8.05 -21.49 -1.80
C ASP A 422 -7.61 -20.12 -1.24
N MET A 423 -8.24 -19.72 -0.14
CA MET A 423 -7.93 -18.47 0.55
C MET A 423 -7.94 -18.69 2.07
N PRO A 424 -7.09 -17.98 2.83
CA PRO A 424 -6.87 -18.26 4.26
C PRO A 424 -8.08 -17.98 5.15
N THR A 425 -9.01 -17.14 4.70
CA THR A 425 -10.22 -16.75 5.42
C THR A 425 -11.28 -16.24 4.46
N THR A 426 -12.49 -16.00 4.93
CA THR A 426 -13.55 -15.38 4.14
C THR A 426 -13.39 -13.86 4.02
N SER A 427 -13.91 -13.28 2.93
CA SER A 427 -13.95 -11.83 2.70
C SER A 427 -15.22 -11.41 1.96
N ASN A 428 -15.67 -10.17 2.14
CA ASN A 428 -16.87 -9.65 1.47
C ASN A 428 -16.54 -9.17 0.05
N VAL A 429 -16.09 -10.10 -0.79
CA VAL A 429 -15.70 -9.86 -2.18
C VAL A 429 -16.44 -10.79 -3.09
N LEU A 430 -16.84 -10.28 -4.27
CA LEU A 430 -17.39 -11.05 -5.39
C LEU A 430 -16.52 -10.81 -6.62
N GLN A 431 -16.28 -11.83 -7.43
CA GLN A 431 -15.63 -11.68 -8.72
C GLN A 431 -16.41 -12.38 -9.83
N TYR A 432 -16.41 -11.76 -10.99
CA TYR A 432 -16.97 -12.27 -12.24
C TYR A 432 -15.88 -12.27 -13.30
N PHE A 433 -15.82 -13.34 -14.06
CA PHE A 433 -14.94 -13.47 -15.22
C PHE A 433 -15.80 -13.77 -16.45
N THR A 434 -15.47 -13.17 -17.57
CA THR A 434 -16.24 -13.30 -18.81
C THR A 434 -15.44 -14.02 -19.91
N GLU A 435 -16.13 -14.42 -20.98
CA GLU A 435 -15.51 -15.09 -22.13
C GLU A 435 -14.42 -14.25 -22.81
N ASP A 436 -14.51 -12.93 -22.77
CA ASP A 436 -13.53 -11.99 -23.32
C ASP A 436 -12.40 -11.64 -22.33
N ASN A 437 -12.25 -12.39 -21.22
CA ASN A 437 -11.29 -12.17 -20.15
C ASN A 437 -11.49 -10.87 -19.35
N THR A 438 -12.68 -10.27 -19.39
CA THR A 438 -13.00 -9.16 -18.47
C THR A 438 -13.17 -9.71 -17.06
N LYS A 439 -12.47 -9.13 -16.08
CA LYS A 439 -12.62 -9.40 -14.65
C LYS A 439 -13.34 -8.22 -13.98
N VAL A 440 -14.42 -8.48 -13.29
CA VAL A 440 -15.12 -7.49 -12.46
C VAL A 440 -15.05 -7.94 -11.00
N SER A 441 -14.47 -7.10 -10.15
CA SER A 441 -14.38 -7.33 -8.71
C SER A 441 -15.27 -6.33 -7.97
N ILE A 442 -16.12 -6.82 -7.08
CA ILE A 442 -17.00 -6.01 -6.23
C ILE A 442 -16.58 -6.24 -4.78
N LEU A 443 -16.05 -5.18 -4.15
CA LEU A 443 -15.60 -5.23 -2.78
C LEU A 443 -16.47 -4.34 -1.91
N SER A 444 -16.89 -4.87 -0.76
CA SER A 444 -17.45 -4.05 0.30
C SER A 444 -16.39 -3.82 1.37
N LEU A 445 -15.82 -2.64 1.36
CA LEU A 445 -14.97 -2.18 2.43
C LEU A 445 -15.87 -1.40 3.40
N ILE A 446 -16.37 -2.09 4.45
CA ILE A 446 -17.03 -1.40 5.56
C ILE A 446 -15.93 -0.77 6.40
N HIS A 447 -15.49 0.41 5.98
CA HIS A 447 -14.76 1.30 6.88
C HIS A 447 -15.80 2.03 7.73
N ILE A 448 -15.73 1.84 9.03
CA ILE A 448 -16.45 2.71 9.96
C ILE A 448 -15.82 4.09 9.79
N SER A 449 -16.45 4.88 8.91
CA SER A 449 -16.15 6.26 8.53
C SER A 449 -14.71 6.55 8.10
N GLU A 450 -14.49 6.76 6.80
CA GLU A 450 -13.37 7.59 6.37
C GLU A 450 -13.66 9.04 6.80
N PRO A 451 -12.71 9.73 7.44
CA PRO A 451 -12.80 11.17 7.55
C PRO A 451 -12.53 11.77 6.16
N THR A 452 -13.52 12.42 5.61
CA THR A 452 -13.31 13.42 4.57
C THR A 452 -12.69 14.66 5.20
#